data_99251415f9243b5d549b6bcd25790b52
#
_entry.id   99251415f9243b5d549b6bcd25790b52
#
_cell.length_a   1.000
_cell.length_b   1.000
_cell.length_c   1.000
_cell.angle_alpha   90.00
_cell.angle_beta   90.00
_cell.angle_gamma   90.00
#
_symmetry.space_group_name_H-M   'P 1'
#
loop_
_entity.id
_entity.type
_entity.pdbx_description
1 polymer ?
#
loop_
_entity_poly.entity_id
_entity_poly.type
_entity_poly.pdbx_seq_one_letter_code
_entity_poly.pdbx_strand_id
1 'polypeptide(L)'
;MVQIRKKTRVEKILLADDLYILWRDGHESRYDFFALRDACPCASCIDEITGQKTLDTSSIAKDIHALSCENVGNYAISIRWSYGHDTGLYNFKLLRERG
;
A
#
# COMPACT_ATOMS: atom_id res chain seq x y z
N MET A 1 5.07 -0.77 24.97
CA MET A 1 4.38 -1.83 24.22
C MET A 1 3.21 -1.27 23.45
N VAL A 2 2.32 -0.60 24.13
CA VAL A 2 1.15 0.00 23.50
C VAL A 2 1.54 1.00 22.40
N GLN A 3 2.60 1.74 22.60
CA GLN A 3 3.07 2.77 21.67
C GLN A 3 3.51 2.21 20.32
N ILE A 4 4.10 1.01 20.29
CA ILE A 4 4.50 0.36 19.06
C ILE A 4 3.29 0.07 18.18
N ARG A 5 2.18 -0.34 18.78
CA ARG A 5 0.94 -0.63 18.06
C ARG A 5 0.31 0.62 17.46
N LYS A 6 0.47 1.79 18.11
CA LYS A 6 -0.06 3.03 17.58
C LYS A 6 0.56 3.42 16.25
N LYS A 7 1.80 3.05 16.00
CA LYS A 7 2.48 3.35 14.74
C LYS A 7 1.86 2.66 13.53
N THR A 8 1.14 1.56 13.76
CA THR A 8 0.47 0.83 12.69
C THR A 8 -1.05 0.92 12.78
N ARG A 9 -1.57 1.78 13.65
CA ARG A 9 -3.00 2.04 13.76
C ARG A 9 -3.38 3.25 12.93
N VAL A 10 -4.39 3.08 12.09
CA VAL A 10 -4.83 4.10 11.15
C VAL A 10 -6.04 4.83 11.72
N GLU A 11 -5.99 6.15 11.72
CA GLU A 11 -7.12 7.00 12.08
C GLU A 11 -7.99 7.28 10.86
N LYS A 12 -7.38 7.55 9.70
CA LYS A 12 -8.10 7.97 8.51
C LYS A 12 -7.34 7.59 7.26
N ILE A 13 -8.07 7.17 6.23
CA ILE A 13 -7.53 6.89 4.90
C ILE A 13 -8.34 7.66 3.87
N LEU A 14 -7.67 8.35 2.98
CA LEU A 14 -8.30 9.09 1.88
C LEU A 14 -7.65 8.71 0.56
N LEU A 15 -8.48 8.46 -0.45
CA LEU A 15 -8.05 8.31 -1.84
C LEU A 15 -8.38 9.57 -2.61
N ALA A 16 -7.37 10.19 -3.19
CA ALA A 16 -7.50 11.35 -4.04
C ALA A 16 -6.51 11.20 -5.19
N ASP A 17 -5.64 12.19 -5.42
CA ASP A 17 -4.55 12.06 -6.40
C ASP A 17 -3.43 11.15 -5.89
N ASP A 18 -3.44 10.88 -4.58
CA ASP A 18 -2.53 9.95 -3.93
C ASP A 18 -3.28 9.22 -2.81
N LEU A 19 -2.62 8.27 -2.18
CA LEU A 19 -3.14 7.62 -0.97
C LEU A 19 -2.64 8.39 0.24
N TYR A 20 -3.57 8.88 1.06
CA TYR A 20 -3.26 9.60 2.29
C TYR A 20 -3.67 8.75 3.48
N ILE A 21 -2.78 8.61 4.45
CA ILE A 21 -3.06 7.92 5.71
C ILE A 21 -2.70 8.83 6.88
N LEU A 22 -3.67 9.05 7.76
CA LEU A 22 -3.43 9.65 9.06
C LEU A 22 -3.38 8.52 10.09
N TRP A 23 -2.25 8.41 10.76
CA TRP A 23 -2.02 7.39 11.77
C TRP A 23 -2.46 7.90 13.14
N ARG A 24 -2.79 6.98 14.04
CA ARG A 24 -3.31 7.36 15.36
C ARG A 24 -2.30 8.06 16.26
N ASP A 25 -1.03 7.95 15.96
CA ASP A 25 0.01 8.68 16.68
C ASP A 25 0.24 10.11 16.14
N GLY A 26 -0.56 10.53 15.18
CA GLY A 26 -0.48 11.86 14.59
C GLY A 26 0.39 11.94 13.34
N HIS A 27 1.06 10.87 12.97
CA HIS A 27 1.87 10.84 11.75
C HIS A 27 0.99 10.85 10.51
N GLU A 28 1.38 11.59 9.49
CA GLU A 28 0.68 11.64 8.20
C GLU A 28 1.58 11.07 7.12
N SER A 29 1.02 10.23 6.26
CA SER A 29 1.74 9.60 5.16
C SER A 29 1.01 9.83 3.86
N ARG A 30 1.77 10.07 2.78
CA ARG A 30 1.23 10.17 1.43
C ARG A 30 2.02 9.25 0.53
N TYR A 31 1.31 8.55 -0.35
CA TYR A 31 1.90 7.56 -1.26
C TYR A 31 1.47 7.88 -2.67
N ASP A 32 2.44 8.16 -3.52
CA ASP A 32 2.20 8.27 -4.96
C ASP A 32 1.71 6.92 -5.48
N PHE A 33 0.67 6.92 -6.30
CA PHE A 33 0.07 5.67 -6.79
C PHE A 33 1.04 4.83 -7.60
N PHE A 34 1.83 5.45 -8.46
CA PHE A 34 2.81 4.72 -9.24
C PHE A 34 3.83 4.02 -8.34
N ALA A 35 4.40 4.75 -7.39
CA ALA A 35 5.38 4.21 -6.47
C ALA A 35 4.77 3.11 -5.60
N LEU A 36 3.53 3.28 -5.16
CA LEU A 36 2.85 2.30 -4.32
C LEU A 36 2.53 1.03 -5.11
N ARG A 37 2.09 1.17 -6.37
CA ARG A 37 1.85 0.02 -7.25
C ARG A 37 3.15 -0.74 -7.55
N ASP A 38 4.23 -0.02 -7.76
CA ASP A 38 5.54 -0.61 -7.99
C ASP A 38 6.04 -1.40 -6.78
N ALA A 39 5.59 -1.04 -5.59
CA ALA A 39 5.94 -1.71 -4.34
C ALA A 39 4.97 -2.84 -3.96
N CYS A 40 4.08 -3.25 -4.87
CA CYS A 40 3.07 -4.28 -4.58
C CYS A 40 3.75 -5.57 -4.08
N PRO A 41 3.35 -6.10 -2.92
CA PRO A 41 3.99 -7.28 -2.34
C PRO A 41 3.35 -8.61 -2.72
N CYS A 42 2.41 -8.63 -3.68
CA CYS A 42 1.74 -9.86 -4.05
C CYS A 42 2.68 -10.83 -4.79
N ALA A 43 2.30 -12.11 -4.84
CA ALA A 43 3.14 -13.16 -5.42
C ALA A 43 3.43 -12.95 -6.90
N SER A 44 2.55 -12.26 -7.62
CA SER A 44 2.79 -11.95 -9.04
C SER A 44 3.81 -10.82 -9.25
N CYS A 45 4.13 -10.08 -8.21
CA CYS A 45 5.06 -8.94 -8.27
C CYS A 45 6.37 -9.22 -7.57
N ILE A 46 6.41 -10.17 -6.65
CA ILE A 46 7.58 -10.55 -5.87
C ILE A 46 7.69 -12.06 -5.83
N ASP A 47 8.87 -12.59 -6.13
CA ASP A 47 9.12 -14.02 -6.02
C ASP A 47 9.11 -14.41 -4.53
N GLU A 48 8.24 -15.35 -4.16
CA GLU A 48 8.08 -15.78 -2.77
C GLU A 48 9.30 -16.54 -2.24
N ILE A 49 10.04 -17.18 -3.11
CA ILE A 49 11.19 -18.02 -2.72
C ILE A 49 12.43 -17.14 -2.51
N THR A 50 12.73 -16.26 -3.44
CA THR A 50 13.93 -15.44 -3.40
C THR A 50 13.70 -14.06 -2.79
N GLY A 51 12.44 -13.63 -2.71
CA GLY A 51 12.08 -12.28 -2.30
C GLY A 51 12.41 -11.20 -3.32
N GLN A 52 12.84 -11.59 -4.50
CA GLN A 52 13.18 -10.64 -5.55
C GLN A 52 11.93 -10.12 -6.24
N LYS A 53 11.99 -8.85 -6.64
CA LYS A 53 10.90 -8.22 -7.38
C LYS A 53 10.87 -8.76 -8.80
N THR A 54 9.74 -9.34 -9.18
CA THR A 54 9.51 -9.86 -10.53
C THR A 54 8.74 -8.88 -11.39
N LEU A 55 8.10 -7.87 -10.77
CA LEU A 55 7.37 -6.84 -11.48
C LEU A 55 8.34 -5.93 -12.23
N ASP A 56 8.07 -5.72 -13.52
CA ASP A 56 8.81 -4.76 -14.33
C ASP A 56 8.19 -3.37 -14.13
N THR A 57 8.93 -2.46 -13.52
CA THR A 57 8.48 -1.10 -13.25
C THR A 57 8.00 -0.39 -14.52
N SER A 58 8.66 -0.65 -15.64
CA SER A 58 8.29 -0.03 -16.92
C SER A 58 6.96 -0.52 -17.47
N SER A 59 6.43 -1.64 -16.95
CA SER A 59 5.14 -2.17 -17.38
C SER A 59 3.96 -1.48 -16.70
N ILE A 60 4.23 -0.66 -15.68
CA ILE A 60 3.17 0.05 -14.95
C ILE A 60 2.76 1.29 -15.73
N ALA A 61 1.44 1.45 -15.96
CA ALA A 61 0.94 2.64 -16.63
C ALA A 61 1.23 3.89 -15.78
N LYS A 62 1.65 4.97 -16.44
CA LYS A 62 2.00 6.21 -15.73
C LYS A 62 0.80 6.88 -15.07
N ASP A 63 -0.41 6.61 -15.58
CA ASP A 63 -1.65 7.13 -15.03
C ASP A 63 -2.34 6.13 -14.09
N ILE A 64 -1.60 5.14 -13.58
CA ILE A 64 -2.13 4.17 -12.61
C ILE A 64 -2.72 4.90 -11.41
N HIS A 65 -3.88 4.44 -10.96
CA HIS A 65 -4.52 5.01 -9.78
C HIS A 65 -5.31 3.93 -9.05
N ALA A 66 -5.61 4.18 -7.79
CA ALA A 66 -6.42 3.28 -6.98
C ALA A 66 -7.88 3.54 -7.25
N LEU A 67 -8.63 2.49 -7.59
CA LEU A 67 -10.09 2.56 -7.77
C LEU A 67 -10.80 2.49 -6.43
N SER A 68 -10.31 1.66 -5.52
CA SER A 68 -10.88 1.50 -4.20
C SER A 68 -9.85 0.93 -3.24
N CYS A 69 -10.15 1.06 -1.96
CA CYS A 69 -9.29 0.60 -0.88
C CYS A 69 -10.18 0.05 0.23
N GLU A 70 -9.89 -1.14 0.70
CA GLU A 70 -10.67 -1.78 1.75
C GLU A 70 -9.76 -2.26 2.88
N ASN A 71 -10.24 -2.14 4.12
CA ASN A 71 -9.52 -2.67 5.27
C ASN A 71 -9.59 -4.20 5.27
N VAL A 72 -8.45 -4.82 5.57
CA VAL A 72 -8.36 -6.26 5.77
C VAL A 72 -7.95 -6.47 7.23
N GLY A 73 -8.90 -6.84 8.06
CA GLY A 73 -8.68 -6.91 9.50
C GLY A 73 -8.19 -5.58 10.05
N ASN A 74 -7.30 -5.63 11.03
CA ASN A 74 -6.67 -4.45 11.63
C ASN A 74 -5.23 -4.24 11.18
N TYR A 75 -4.77 -4.96 10.16
CA TYR A 75 -3.35 -5.01 9.84
C TYR A 75 -3.00 -4.59 8.43
N ALA A 76 -3.97 -4.45 7.54
CA ALA A 76 -3.68 -4.22 6.12
C ALA A 76 -4.82 -3.54 5.39
N ILE A 77 -4.52 -3.05 4.19
CA ILE A 77 -5.52 -2.62 3.23
C ILE A 77 -5.32 -3.38 1.93
N SER A 78 -6.43 -3.63 1.24
CA SER A 78 -6.44 -4.17 -0.11
C SER A 78 -6.73 -3.03 -1.08
N ILE A 79 -5.90 -2.87 -2.08
CA ILE A 79 -6.07 -1.81 -3.08
C ILE A 79 -6.45 -2.45 -4.41
N ARG A 80 -7.52 -1.93 -4.99
CA ARG A 80 -7.93 -2.30 -6.34
C ARG A 80 -7.43 -1.22 -7.29
N TRP A 81 -6.54 -1.61 -8.19
CA TRP A 81 -5.89 -0.69 -9.09
C TRP A 81 -6.63 -0.58 -10.42
N SER A 82 -6.49 0.56 -11.10
CA SER A 82 -6.84 0.68 -12.51
C SER A 82 -6.05 -0.36 -13.31
N TYR A 83 -6.51 -0.69 -14.50
CA TYR A 83 -5.92 -1.72 -15.38
C TYR A 83 -6.00 -3.15 -14.82
N GLY A 84 -6.89 -3.38 -13.85
CA GLY A 84 -7.28 -4.74 -13.47
C GLY A 84 -6.45 -5.47 -12.44
N HIS A 85 -5.43 -4.83 -11.86
CA HIS A 85 -4.66 -5.45 -10.78
C HIS A 85 -5.39 -5.25 -9.45
N ASP A 86 -5.76 -6.34 -8.77
CA ASP A 86 -6.53 -6.25 -7.53
C ASP A 86 -6.01 -7.17 -6.43
N THR A 87 -4.79 -7.71 -6.58
CA THR A 87 -4.19 -8.61 -5.59
C THR A 87 -3.24 -7.91 -4.62
N GLY A 88 -3.15 -6.58 -4.67
CA GLY A 88 -2.25 -5.82 -3.80
C GLY A 88 -2.78 -5.71 -2.38
N LEU A 89 -2.15 -6.43 -1.47
CA LEU A 89 -2.43 -6.37 -0.05
C LEU A 89 -1.25 -5.70 0.65
N TYR A 90 -1.48 -4.53 1.22
CA TYR A 90 -0.44 -3.73 1.85
C TYR A 90 -0.65 -3.72 3.35
N ASN A 91 0.23 -4.35 4.12
CA ASN A 91 0.10 -4.30 5.57
C ASN A 91 0.54 -2.93 6.10
N PHE A 92 -0.01 -2.55 7.25
CA PHE A 92 0.24 -1.21 7.80
C PHE A 92 1.70 -1.02 8.23
N LYS A 93 2.37 -2.07 8.62
CA LYS A 93 3.78 -2.00 8.95
C LYS A 93 4.62 -1.61 7.73
N LEU A 94 4.35 -2.24 6.58
CA LEU A 94 5.01 -1.91 5.32
C LEU A 94 4.74 -0.46 4.92
N LEU A 95 3.48 -0.04 5.01
CA LEU A 95 3.09 1.32 4.65
C LEU A 95 3.77 2.34 5.55
N ARG A 96 3.82 2.07 6.85
CA ARG A 96 4.45 2.99 7.79
C ARG A 96 5.95 3.14 7.53
N GLU A 97 6.61 2.07 7.16
CA GLU A 97 8.04 2.09 6.83
C GLU A 97 8.32 2.90 5.57
N ARG A 98 7.38 2.97 4.64
CA ARG A 98 7.54 3.71 3.39
C ARG A 98 7.07 5.16 3.48
N GLY A 99 6.25 5.48 4.41
CA GLY A 99 5.68 6.80 4.62
C GLY A 99 6.07 7.38 5.94
#